data_9bbe86dbadcdf793140bd4df6918f4d2
#
_entry.id   9bbe86dbadcdf793140bd4df6918f4d2
#
_cell.length_a   1.000
_cell.length_b   1.000
_cell.length_c   1.000
_cell.angle_alpha   90.00
_cell.angle_beta   90.00
_cell.angle_gamma   90.00
#
_symmetry.space_group_name_H-M   'P 1'
#
loop_
_entity.id
_entity.type
_entity.pdbx_description
1 polymer ?
#
loop_
_entity_poly.entity_id
_entity_poly.type
_entity_poly.pdbx_seq_one_letter_code
_entity_poly.pdbx_strand_id
1 'polypeptide(L)'
;MNDNAVSITETEDQKKLKVIKPMYFIQQLGSGVEKAYFASYVNYFFTNVYMMSAAFSGILSIIQQVLGWIGTPLFGVIFDRVSFKKAKYWPWLIIGPVLYYGAYILLFTLPAFGLIGDSSGLVALILASFVALASPVAAVPISACYPLLSSKADDRQFFAIMQKLGRDGGKTIFGYIFPALLGSIAASSSESTAYAICALIAGFAPIITFIIFAFVIKDSYVERKALESERTETGEKKQSIPLSTVFKTVLTNRPLLSMFLFMSVHKGYYFLYVTAAAYTFKYVFNDFSKMSVFMVVFNLSAIIGVTFGPLWKKIFKETKRCFTACMTTHVIFLAIIAVLFKNIGAGTFIILF
;
A
#
# COMPACT_ATOMS: atom_id res chain seq x y z
N MET A 1 -2.78 36.32 29.38
CA MET A 1 -3.21 36.54 27.97
C MET A 1 -3.03 35.29 27.08
N ASN A 2 -2.41 34.18 27.59
CA ASN A 2 -2.11 32.99 26.77
C ASN A 2 -3.18 31.86 26.78
N ASP A 3 -4.01 31.75 27.82
CA ASP A 3 -4.90 30.61 27.96
C ASP A 3 -6.04 30.59 26.94
N ASN A 4 -6.57 31.77 26.58
CA ASN A 4 -7.63 31.86 25.55
C ASN A 4 -7.11 31.52 24.12
N ALA A 5 -5.89 31.90 23.81
CA ALA A 5 -5.28 31.58 22.51
C ALA A 5 -5.00 30.10 22.35
N VAL A 6 -4.54 29.42 23.40
CA VAL A 6 -4.30 27.97 23.42
C VAL A 6 -5.61 27.21 23.28
N SER A 7 -6.65 27.59 23.99
CA SER A 7 -7.97 26.95 23.92
C SER A 7 -8.65 27.09 22.53
N ILE A 8 -8.49 28.26 21.88
CA ILE A 8 -9.01 28.47 20.52
C ILE A 8 -8.28 27.63 19.51
N THR A 9 -6.95 27.51 19.60
CA THR A 9 -6.14 26.71 18.70
C THR A 9 -6.44 25.23 18.84
N GLU A 10 -6.61 24.71 20.07
CA GLU A 10 -7.01 23.33 20.31
C GLU A 10 -8.39 23.00 19.73
N THR A 11 -9.33 23.94 19.81
CA THR A 11 -10.68 23.78 19.28
C THR A 11 -10.67 23.73 17.73
N GLU A 12 -9.85 24.54 17.10
CA GLU A 12 -9.67 24.55 15.63
C GLU A 12 -8.97 23.27 15.14
N ASP A 13 -7.94 22.81 15.83
CA ASP A 13 -7.22 21.58 15.49
C ASP A 13 -8.15 20.37 15.62
N GLN A 14 -9.05 20.34 16.60
CA GLN A 14 -10.06 19.28 16.72
C GLN A 14 -11.11 19.32 15.60
N LYS A 15 -11.55 20.52 15.16
CA LYS A 15 -12.44 20.65 14.01
C LYS A 15 -11.77 20.13 12.73
N LYS A 16 -10.50 20.47 12.52
CA LYS A 16 -9.74 19.98 11.36
C LYS A 16 -9.52 18.47 11.43
N LEU A 17 -9.27 17.89 12.59
CA LEU A 17 -9.15 16.44 12.78
C LEU A 17 -10.42 15.68 12.35
N LYS A 18 -11.60 16.24 12.61
CA LYS A 18 -12.88 15.65 12.15
C LYS A 18 -12.99 15.56 10.63
N VAL A 19 -12.36 16.49 9.90
CA VAL A 19 -12.32 16.48 8.42
C VAL A 19 -11.19 15.57 7.92
N ILE A 20 -10.04 15.58 8.57
CA ILE A 20 -8.88 14.75 8.18
C ILE A 20 -9.23 13.26 8.24
N LYS A 21 -9.95 12.80 9.28
CA LYS A 21 -10.31 11.39 9.48
C LYS A 21 -11.02 10.76 8.26
N PRO A 22 -12.15 11.29 7.77
CA PRO A 22 -12.84 10.73 6.60
C PRO A 22 -12.03 10.93 5.31
N MET A 23 -11.32 12.04 5.15
CA MET A 23 -10.52 12.28 3.96
C MET A 23 -9.32 11.33 3.87
N TYR A 24 -8.72 10.98 5.00
CA TYR A 24 -7.69 9.95 5.06
C TYR A 24 -8.23 8.57 4.63
N PHE A 25 -9.43 8.20 5.10
CA PHE A 25 -10.09 6.97 4.66
C PHE A 25 -10.32 6.94 3.14
N ILE A 26 -10.86 8.03 2.57
CA ILE A 26 -11.10 8.16 1.12
C ILE A 26 -9.79 8.05 0.34
N GLN A 27 -8.73 8.68 0.82
CA GLN A 27 -7.39 8.59 0.21
C GLN A 27 -6.86 7.14 0.24
N GLN A 28 -7.06 6.41 1.34
CA GLN A 28 -6.66 5.00 1.44
C GLN A 28 -7.52 4.09 0.54
N LEU A 29 -8.80 4.40 0.37
CA LEU A 29 -9.69 3.70 -0.55
C LEU A 29 -9.21 3.86 -2.01
N GLY A 30 -8.81 5.06 -2.43
CA GLY A 30 -8.17 5.30 -3.71
C GLY A 30 -6.90 4.47 -3.91
N SER A 31 -6.04 4.38 -2.89
CA SER A 31 -4.86 3.51 -2.91
C SER A 31 -5.23 2.00 -3.02
N GLY A 32 -6.41 1.61 -2.53
CA GLY A 32 -6.95 0.26 -2.69
C GLY A 32 -7.35 -0.05 -4.13
N VAL A 33 -7.93 0.92 -4.83
CA VAL A 33 -8.30 0.79 -6.26
C VAL A 33 -7.06 0.48 -7.11
N GLU A 34 -5.98 1.22 -6.91
CA GLU A 34 -4.71 0.98 -7.57
C GLU A 34 -4.22 -0.45 -7.34
N LYS A 35 -4.21 -0.91 -6.09
CA LYS A 35 -3.75 -2.27 -5.77
C LYS A 35 -4.64 -3.37 -6.33
N ALA A 36 -5.93 -3.12 -6.47
CA ALA A 36 -6.84 -4.05 -7.13
C ALA A 36 -6.50 -4.27 -8.60
N TYR A 37 -5.95 -3.25 -9.26
CA TYR A 37 -5.67 -3.31 -10.68
C TYR A 37 -4.19 -3.55 -10.98
N PHE A 38 -3.32 -2.58 -10.73
CA PHE A 38 -1.93 -2.66 -11.18
C PHE A 38 -1.18 -3.83 -10.55
N ALA A 39 -1.32 -4.07 -9.26
CA ALA A 39 -0.63 -5.18 -8.62
C ALA A 39 -1.15 -6.57 -9.06
N SER A 40 -2.41 -6.65 -9.50
CA SER A 40 -3.01 -7.92 -9.92
C SER A 40 -2.75 -8.24 -11.38
N TYR A 41 -2.68 -7.24 -12.26
CA TYR A 41 -2.65 -7.46 -13.70
C TYR A 41 -1.32 -7.16 -14.37
N VAL A 42 -0.32 -6.55 -13.69
CA VAL A 42 0.93 -6.13 -14.30
C VAL A 42 1.69 -7.27 -14.97
N ASN A 43 1.80 -8.43 -14.33
CA ASN A 43 2.51 -9.58 -14.90
C ASN A 43 1.76 -10.19 -16.07
N TYR A 44 0.43 -10.31 -15.95
CA TYR A 44 -0.42 -10.76 -17.04
C TYR A 44 -0.31 -9.81 -18.25
N PHE A 45 -0.32 -8.52 -18.00
CA PHE A 45 -0.20 -7.50 -19.03
C PHE A 45 1.15 -7.58 -19.76
N PHE A 46 2.25 -7.79 -19.06
CA PHE A 46 3.56 -8.01 -19.68
C PHE A 46 3.59 -9.25 -20.58
N THR A 47 2.98 -10.35 -20.16
CA THR A 47 3.02 -11.59 -20.93
C THR A 47 2.04 -11.60 -22.10
N ASN A 48 0.85 -11.01 -21.96
CA ASN A 48 -0.22 -11.15 -22.93
C ASN A 48 -0.39 -9.92 -23.84
N VAL A 49 -0.07 -8.72 -23.38
CA VAL A 49 -0.19 -7.50 -24.18
C VAL A 49 1.16 -7.02 -24.71
N TYR A 50 2.18 -7.03 -23.89
CA TYR A 50 3.57 -6.76 -24.33
C TYR A 50 4.25 -7.97 -25.00
N MET A 51 3.60 -9.14 -24.99
CA MET A 51 4.11 -10.40 -25.57
C MET A 51 5.48 -10.83 -25.06
N MET A 52 5.77 -10.52 -23.80
CA MET A 52 7.02 -10.91 -23.17
C MET A 52 7.01 -12.34 -22.69
N SER A 53 8.18 -12.97 -22.65
CA SER A 53 8.29 -14.28 -21.99
C SER A 53 8.02 -14.16 -20.48
N ALA A 54 7.44 -15.21 -19.87
CA ALA A 54 7.19 -15.25 -18.43
C ALA A 54 8.49 -15.08 -17.60
N ALA A 55 9.62 -15.59 -18.12
CA ALA A 55 10.94 -15.40 -17.50
C ALA A 55 11.33 -13.91 -17.47
N PHE A 56 11.15 -13.18 -18.56
CA PHE A 56 11.46 -11.75 -18.63
C PHE A 56 10.54 -10.94 -17.70
N SER A 57 9.25 -11.24 -17.67
CA SER A 57 8.30 -10.61 -16.72
C SER A 57 8.71 -10.85 -15.26
N GLY A 58 9.19 -12.05 -14.93
CA GLY A 58 9.74 -12.36 -13.60
C GLY A 58 10.98 -11.54 -13.27
N ILE A 59 11.94 -11.43 -14.19
CA ILE A 59 13.14 -10.60 -14.02
C ILE A 59 12.75 -9.14 -13.82
N LEU A 60 11.80 -8.63 -14.59
CA LEU A 60 11.31 -7.26 -14.48
C LEU A 60 10.70 -7.00 -13.09
N SER A 61 9.95 -7.95 -12.56
CA SER A 61 9.40 -7.87 -11.19
C SER A 61 10.50 -7.82 -10.13
N ILE A 62 11.60 -8.58 -10.29
CA ILE A 62 12.77 -8.52 -9.40
C ILE A 62 13.45 -7.15 -9.48
N ILE A 63 13.66 -6.63 -10.69
CA ILE A 63 14.25 -5.30 -10.90
C ILE A 63 13.41 -4.22 -10.21
N GLN A 64 12.08 -4.27 -10.37
CA GLN A 64 11.17 -3.33 -9.71
C GLN A 64 11.29 -3.40 -8.17
N GLN A 65 11.37 -4.59 -7.60
CA GLN A 65 11.54 -4.77 -6.15
C GLN A 65 12.86 -4.17 -5.67
N VAL A 66 13.97 -4.46 -6.33
CA VAL A 66 15.30 -3.94 -5.97
C VAL A 66 15.34 -2.42 -6.07
N LEU A 67 14.80 -1.86 -7.16
CA LEU A 67 14.72 -0.41 -7.34
C LEU A 67 13.85 0.26 -6.28
N GLY A 68 12.73 -0.36 -5.89
CA GLY A 68 11.87 0.13 -4.80
C GLY A 68 12.58 0.12 -3.44
N TRP A 69 13.36 -0.94 -3.15
CA TRP A 69 14.13 -1.03 -1.89
C TRP A 69 15.24 0.01 -1.81
N ILE A 70 15.96 0.26 -2.92
CA ILE A 70 17.00 1.28 -2.98
C ILE A 70 16.37 2.68 -3.01
N GLY A 71 15.29 2.86 -3.76
CA GLY A 71 14.60 4.14 -3.93
C GLY A 71 14.01 4.67 -2.63
N THR A 72 13.49 3.79 -1.76
CA THR A 72 12.85 4.22 -0.51
C THR A 72 13.78 4.99 0.44
N PRO A 73 14.97 4.50 0.82
CA PRO A 73 15.88 5.26 1.67
C PRO A 73 16.48 6.48 0.93
N LEU A 74 16.75 6.38 -0.37
CA LEU A 74 17.25 7.52 -1.14
C LEU A 74 16.24 8.66 -1.18
N PHE A 75 14.99 8.34 -1.47
CA PHE A 75 13.94 9.35 -1.46
C PHE A 75 13.64 9.87 -0.07
N GLY A 76 13.75 9.04 0.98
CA GLY A 76 13.65 9.49 2.37
C GLY A 76 14.63 10.63 2.66
N VAL A 77 15.89 10.49 2.26
CA VAL A 77 16.91 11.54 2.42
C VAL A 77 16.56 12.79 1.60
N ILE A 78 16.04 12.63 0.37
CA ILE A 78 15.62 13.76 -0.47
C ILE A 78 14.44 14.48 0.20
N PHE A 79 13.44 13.73 0.65
CA PHE A 79 12.26 14.26 1.32
C PHE A 79 12.61 15.05 2.60
N ASP A 80 13.57 14.57 3.37
CA ASP A 80 14.02 15.26 4.59
C ASP A 80 14.76 16.57 4.29
N ARG A 81 15.49 16.63 3.18
CA ARG A 81 16.30 17.80 2.80
C ARG A 81 15.54 18.85 2.00
N VAL A 82 14.53 18.43 1.22
CA VAL A 82 13.77 19.31 0.35
C VAL A 82 12.50 19.78 1.05
N SER A 83 12.49 21.02 1.51
CA SER A 83 11.29 21.71 1.98
C SER A 83 10.95 22.84 1.03
N PHE A 84 9.66 22.99 0.76
CA PHE A 84 9.17 24.15 0.03
C PHE A 84 9.01 25.31 1.03
N LYS A 85 9.27 26.55 0.62
CA LYS A 85 9.33 27.75 1.50
C LYS A 85 8.19 27.88 2.55
N LYS A 86 7.02 27.26 2.29
CA LYS A 86 5.84 27.32 3.16
C LYS A 86 5.12 25.96 3.27
N ALA A 87 5.79 24.86 2.90
CA ALA A 87 5.14 23.56 2.84
C ALA A 87 6.15 22.42 2.94
N LYS A 88 5.76 21.36 3.65
CA LYS A 88 6.56 20.11 3.77
C LYS A 88 5.88 18.95 3.07
N TYR A 89 4.61 18.67 3.43
CA TYR A 89 3.91 17.45 3.02
C TYR A 89 3.02 17.62 1.81
N TRP A 90 2.17 18.65 1.78
CA TRP A 90 1.13 18.71 0.76
C TRP A 90 1.63 18.76 -0.70
N PRO A 91 2.77 19.38 -1.04
CA PRO A 91 3.25 19.34 -2.43
C PRO A 91 3.68 17.94 -2.84
N TRP A 92 4.35 17.22 -1.93
CA TRP A 92 4.76 15.84 -2.18
C TRP A 92 3.58 14.88 -2.29
N LEU A 93 2.49 15.13 -1.53
CA LEU A 93 1.24 14.36 -1.64
C LEU A 93 0.51 14.56 -2.97
N ILE A 94 0.89 15.57 -3.78
CA ILE A 94 0.42 15.75 -5.15
C ILE A 94 1.44 15.19 -6.16
N ILE A 95 2.69 15.63 -6.05
CA ILE A 95 3.76 15.27 -7.02
C ILE A 95 3.98 13.75 -7.05
N GLY A 96 4.09 13.11 -5.88
CA GLY A 96 4.36 11.69 -5.77
C GLY A 96 3.32 10.81 -6.47
N PRO A 97 2.02 10.93 -6.11
CA PRO A 97 0.96 10.17 -6.77
C PRO A 97 0.84 10.45 -8.27
N VAL A 98 0.98 11.69 -8.71
CA VAL A 98 0.94 12.03 -10.15
C VAL A 98 2.07 11.33 -10.90
N LEU A 99 3.29 11.33 -10.38
CA LEU A 99 4.42 10.63 -11.00
C LEU A 99 4.22 9.11 -11.00
N TYR A 100 3.84 8.55 -9.87
CA TYR A 100 3.72 7.10 -9.69
C TYR A 100 2.55 6.51 -10.50
N TYR A 101 1.35 7.03 -10.31
CA TYR A 101 0.16 6.53 -11.00
C TYR A 101 0.13 6.96 -12.47
N GLY A 102 0.67 8.14 -12.79
CA GLY A 102 0.87 8.57 -14.17
C GLY A 102 1.79 7.65 -14.95
N ALA A 103 2.87 7.17 -14.35
CA ALA A 103 3.74 6.18 -14.97
C ALA A 103 3.04 4.83 -15.19
N TYR A 104 2.19 4.39 -14.26
CA TYR A 104 1.36 3.21 -14.48
C TYR A 104 0.34 3.41 -15.60
N ILE A 105 -0.32 4.55 -15.63
CA ILE A 105 -1.25 4.88 -16.73
C ILE A 105 -0.52 4.79 -18.07
N LEU A 106 0.64 5.40 -18.20
CA LEU A 106 1.45 5.33 -19.41
C LEU A 106 1.82 3.89 -19.77
N LEU A 107 2.30 3.10 -18.79
CA LEU A 107 2.69 1.71 -19.01
C LEU A 107 1.53 0.88 -19.61
N PHE A 108 0.31 1.08 -19.14
CA PHE A 108 -0.84 0.29 -19.57
C PHE A 108 -1.56 0.88 -20.82
N THR A 109 -1.37 2.16 -21.13
CA THR A 109 -2.05 2.80 -22.26
C THR A 109 -1.24 2.77 -23.56
N LEU A 110 0.11 2.77 -23.49
CA LEU A 110 0.95 2.80 -24.70
C LEU A 110 0.65 1.67 -25.71
N PRO A 111 0.40 0.41 -25.31
CA PRO A 111 0.02 -0.63 -26.27
C PRO A 111 -1.25 -0.34 -27.05
N ALA A 112 -2.24 0.28 -26.40
CA ALA A 112 -3.52 0.62 -27.05
C ALA A 112 -3.37 1.67 -28.16
N PHE A 113 -2.33 2.50 -28.09
CA PHE A 113 -2.02 3.49 -29.13
C PHE A 113 -1.09 2.96 -30.25
N GLY A 114 -0.71 1.69 -30.21
CA GLY A 114 0.20 1.10 -31.20
C GLY A 114 1.63 1.64 -31.17
N LEU A 115 2.04 2.30 -30.07
CA LEU A 115 3.33 2.99 -29.95
C LEU A 115 4.49 2.07 -29.60
N ILE A 116 4.29 0.75 -29.50
CA ILE A 116 5.26 -0.14 -28.87
C ILE A 116 6.09 -0.95 -29.87
N GLY A 117 5.63 -1.27 -31.06
CA GLY A 117 6.38 -2.01 -32.08
C GLY A 117 7.37 -3.06 -31.56
N ASP A 118 8.49 -3.25 -32.26
CA ASP A 118 9.55 -4.22 -31.90
C ASP A 118 10.31 -3.90 -30.60
N SER A 119 10.18 -2.67 -30.08
CA SER A 119 10.86 -2.20 -28.87
C SER A 119 10.04 -2.43 -27.58
N SER A 120 9.00 -3.26 -27.61
CA SER A 120 8.08 -3.50 -26.49
C SER A 120 8.79 -3.84 -25.18
N GLY A 121 9.79 -4.71 -25.21
CA GLY A 121 10.57 -5.12 -24.04
C GLY A 121 11.36 -3.98 -23.38
N LEU A 122 11.98 -3.13 -24.18
CA LEU A 122 12.75 -1.99 -23.69
C LEU A 122 11.85 -0.91 -23.09
N VAL A 123 10.74 -0.60 -23.75
CA VAL A 123 9.76 0.37 -23.26
C VAL A 123 9.16 -0.09 -21.92
N ALA A 124 8.77 -1.36 -21.82
CA ALA A 124 8.28 -1.90 -20.56
C ALA A 124 9.33 -1.87 -19.45
N LEU A 125 10.59 -2.19 -19.76
CA LEU A 125 11.69 -2.13 -18.79
C LEU A 125 11.88 -0.71 -18.24
N ILE A 126 11.92 0.28 -19.13
CA ILE A 126 12.11 1.69 -18.73
C ILE A 126 10.94 2.17 -17.89
N LEU A 127 9.70 1.97 -18.35
CA LEU A 127 8.51 2.44 -17.64
C LEU A 127 8.31 1.71 -16.31
N ALA A 128 8.50 0.39 -16.28
CA ALA A 128 8.39 -0.38 -15.04
C ALA A 128 9.48 0.00 -14.02
N SER A 129 10.70 0.30 -14.48
CA SER A 129 11.76 0.81 -13.62
C SER A 129 11.43 2.22 -13.11
N PHE A 130 10.87 3.08 -13.95
CA PHE A 130 10.42 4.40 -13.53
C PHE A 130 9.28 4.34 -12.51
N VAL A 131 8.30 3.46 -12.70
CA VAL A 131 7.24 3.17 -11.71
C VAL A 131 7.85 2.76 -10.36
N ALA A 132 8.84 1.87 -10.36
CA ALA A 132 9.50 1.41 -9.15
C ALA A 132 10.22 2.55 -8.40
N LEU A 133 10.89 3.44 -9.13
CA LEU A 133 11.57 4.62 -8.57
C LEU A 133 10.59 5.73 -8.14
N ALA A 134 9.44 5.86 -8.80
CA ALA A 134 8.39 6.81 -8.43
C ALA A 134 7.57 6.35 -7.20
N SER A 135 7.52 5.06 -6.94
CA SER A 135 6.77 4.48 -5.80
C SER A 135 7.14 5.10 -4.45
N PRO A 136 8.43 5.24 -4.07
CA PRO A 136 8.81 5.91 -2.83
C PRO A 136 8.38 7.37 -2.75
N VAL A 137 8.35 8.08 -3.90
CA VAL A 137 7.92 9.49 -3.95
C VAL A 137 6.46 9.64 -3.52
N ALA A 138 5.62 8.66 -3.83
CA ALA A 138 4.22 8.63 -3.37
C ALA A 138 4.07 8.09 -1.93
N ALA A 139 4.87 7.09 -1.56
CA ALA A 139 4.69 6.35 -0.31
C ALA A 139 5.33 7.02 0.92
N VAL A 140 6.51 7.65 0.78
CA VAL A 140 7.25 8.23 1.91
C VAL A 140 6.50 9.42 2.53
N PRO A 141 5.99 10.41 1.77
CA PRO A 141 5.32 11.57 2.36
C PRO A 141 4.07 11.20 3.17
N ILE A 142 3.24 10.27 2.68
CA ILE A 142 2.04 9.85 3.42
C ILE A 142 2.41 9.07 4.68
N SER A 143 3.47 8.25 4.62
CA SER A 143 3.94 7.48 5.76
C SER A 143 4.56 8.38 6.84
N ALA A 144 5.29 9.43 6.44
CA ALA A 144 5.88 10.41 7.34
C ALA A 144 4.83 11.37 7.93
N CYS A 145 3.75 11.66 7.18
CA CYS A 145 2.63 12.46 7.66
C CYS A 145 1.82 11.74 8.75
N TYR A 146 1.71 10.41 8.69
CA TYR A 146 0.88 9.60 9.57
C TYR A 146 1.07 9.85 11.08
N PRO A 147 2.28 9.89 11.65
CA PRO A 147 2.49 10.17 13.07
C PRO A 147 2.07 11.56 13.52
N LEU A 148 2.00 12.52 12.57
CA LEU A 148 1.64 13.91 12.84
C LEU A 148 0.12 14.15 12.80
N LEU A 149 -0.66 13.20 12.25
CA LEU A 149 -2.12 13.30 12.18
C LEU A 149 -2.78 13.35 13.56
N SER A 150 -2.20 12.71 14.58
CA SER A 150 -2.61 12.89 15.98
C SER A 150 -1.52 12.48 16.96
N SER A 151 -1.42 13.23 18.07
CA SER A 151 -0.57 12.86 19.22
C SER A 151 -1.23 11.82 20.12
N LYS A 152 -2.58 11.67 20.07
CA LYS A 152 -3.34 10.75 20.93
C LYS A 152 -3.24 9.31 20.42
N ALA A 153 -3.00 8.36 21.33
CA ALA A 153 -2.85 6.94 20.98
C ALA A 153 -4.12 6.35 20.33
N ASP A 154 -5.31 6.76 20.82
CA ASP A 154 -6.59 6.27 20.29
C ASP A 154 -6.86 6.75 18.86
N ASP A 155 -6.51 8.00 18.55
CA ASP A 155 -6.62 8.51 17.18
C ASP A 155 -5.64 7.80 16.24
N ARG A 156 -4.40 7.51 16.68
CA ARG A 156 -3.45 6.74 15.86
C ARG A 156 -3.97 5.33 15.57
N GLN A 157 -4.59 4.68 16.55
CA GLN A 157 -5.24 3.38 16.34
C GLN A 157 -6.40 3.50 15.35
N PHE A 158 -7.23 4.56 15.47
CA PHE A 158 -8.30 4.84 14.51
C PHE A 158 -7.76 5.02 13.08
N PHE A 159 -6.71 5.82 12.89
CA PHE A 159 -6.09 6.00 11.58
C PHE A 159 -5.51 4.69 11.02
N ALA A 160 -4.90 3.83 11.85
CA ALA A 160 -4.41 2.52 11.42
C ALA A 160 -5.56 1.62 10.93
N ILE A 161 -6.70 1.63 11.62
CA ILE A 161 -7.91 0.90 11.21
C ILE A 161 -8.44 1.48 9.90
N MET A 162 -8.59 2.79 9.79
CA MET A 162 -9.08 3.45 8.57
C MET A 162 -8.16 3.23 7.37
N GLN A 163 -6.85 3.19 7.59
CA GLN A 163 -5.87 2.85 6.56
C GLN A 163 -6.13 1.44 6.01
N LYS A 164 -6.29 0.48 6.89
CA LYS A 164 -6.52 -0.92 6.51
C LYS A 164 -7.88 -1.10 5.84
N LEU A 165 -8.95 -0.56 6.45
CA LEU A 165 -10.31 -0.62 5.92
C LEU A 165 -10.42 0.03 4.55
N GLY A 166 -9.86 1.23 4.38
CA GLY A 166 -9.88 1.94 3.09
C GLY A 166 -9.14 1.14 2.02
N ARG A 167 -7.90 0.75 2.30
CA ARG A 167 -7.05 0.07 1.32
C ARG A 167 -7.58 -1.32 0.93
N ASP A 168 -7.92 -2.15 1.90
CA ASP A 168 -8.39 -3.50 1.64
C ASP A 168 -9.85 -3.49 1.14
N GLY A 169 -10.68 -2.56 1.62
CA GLY A 169 -12.02 -2.32 1.09
C GLY A 169 -12.00 -1.91 -0.39
N GLY A 170 -11.19 -0.92 -0.73
CA GLY A 170 -10.99 -0.51 -2.13
C GLY A 170 -10.46 -1.66 -2.99
N LYS A 171 -9.44 -2.38 -2.50
CA LYS A 171 -8.91 -3.56 -3.19
C LYS A 171 -9.99 -4.64 -3.42
N THR A 172 -10.83 -4.90 -2.44
CA THR A 172 -11.87 -5.95 -2.53
C THR A 172 -12.97 -5.54 -3.51
N ILE A 173 -13.50 -4.32 -3.38
CA ILE A 173 -14.57 -3.81 -4.23
C ILE A 173 -14.13 -3.76 -5.70
N PHE A 174 -13.01 -3.12 -5.96
CA PHE A 174 -12.51 -2.94 -7.32
C PHE A 174 -11.85 -4.20 -7.88
N GLY A 175 -11.33 -5.08 -7.03
CA GLY A 175 -10.88 -6.42 -7.43
C GLY A 175 -12.00 -7.30 -7.96
N TYR A 176 -13.25 -7.05 -7.56
CA TYR A 176 -14.45 -7.67 -8.15
C TYR A 176 -14.91 -6.95 -9.43
N ILE A 177 -14.84 -5.61 -9.46
CA ILE A 177 -15.33 -4.79 -10.58
C ILE A 177 -14.42 -4.91 -11.81
N PHE A 178 -13.10 -4.86 -11.65
CA PHE A 178 -12.17 -4.83 -12.79
C PHE A 178 -12.23 -6.04 -13.72
N PRO A 179 -12.36 -7.30 -13.26
CA PRO A 179 -12.52 -8.43 -14.17
C PRO A 179 -13.75 -8.32 -15.05
N ALA A 180 -14.87 -7.84 -14.49
CA ALA A 180 -16.10 -7.64 -15.25
C ALA A 180 -15.96 -6.51 -16.28
N LEU A 181 -15.32 -5.40 -15.92
CA LEU A 181 -15.03 -4.29 -16.82
C LEU A 181 -14.09 -4.73 -17.96
N LEU A 182 -12.99 -5.42 -17.61
CA LEU A 182 -12.05 -5.93 -18.62
C LEU A 182 -12.76 -6.85 -19.61
N GLY A 183 -13.56 -7.79 -19.13
CA GLY A 183 -14.30 -8.72 -19.99
C GLY A 183 -15.30 -8.02 -20.90
N SER A 184 -16.07 -7.07 -20.38
CA SER A 184 -17.08 -6.34 -21.16
C SER A 184 -16.48 -5.42 -22.21
N ILE A 185 -15.39 -4.72 -21.89
CA ILE A 185 -14.71 -3.83 -22.84
C ILE A 185 -13.94 -4.63 -23.87
N ALA A 186 -13.26 -5.71 -23.48
CA ALA A 186 -12.53 -6.58 -24.42
C ALA A 186 -13.45 -7.26 -25.43
N ALA A 187 -14.71 -7.55 -25.06
CA ALA A 187 -15.69 -8.11 -25.98
C ALA A 187 -16.13 -7.12 -27.07
N SER A 188 -16.06 -5.82 -26.83
CA SER A 188 -16.47 -4.76 -27.77
C SER A 188 -15.31 -4.07 -28.48
N SER A 189 -14.09 -4.27 -28.00
CA SER A 189 -12.84 -3.63 -28.50
C SER A 189 -11.65 -4.58 -28.39
N SER A 190 -10.43 -4.04 -28.45
CA SER A 190 -9.22 -4.83 -28.23
C SER A 190 -8.92 -5.05 -26.74
N GLU A 191 -8.19 -6.12 -26.43
CA GLU A 191 -7.72 -6.40 -25.07
C GLU A 191 -6.84 -5.27 -24.53
N SER A 192 -5.94 -4.72 -25.36
CA SER A 192 -5.10 -3.58 -25.01
C SER A 192 -5.90 -2.33 -24.65
N THR A 193 -7.00 -2.06 -25.39
CA THR A 193 -7.91 -0.95 -25.08
C THR A 193 -8.64 -1.15 -23.77
N ALA A 194 -9.08 -2.38 -23.48
CA ALA A 194 -9.73 -2.71 -22.21
C ALA A 194 -8.78 -2.46 -21.03
N TYR A 195 -7.54 -2.90 -21.13
CA TYR A 195 -6.52 -2.62 -20.12
C TYR A 195 -6.23 -1.12 -19.97
N ALA A 196 -6.16 -0.37 -21.07
CA ALA A 196 -5.93 1.07 -21.04
C ALA A 196 -7.04 1.82 -20.30
N ILE A 197 -8.31 1.53 -20.59
CA ILE A 197 -9.45 2.17 -19.93
C ILE A 197 -9.48 1.85 -18.44
N CYS A 198 -9.28 0.59 -18.06
CA CYS A 198 -9.21 0.19 -16.66
C CYS A 198 -8.01 0.85 -15.93
N ALA A 199 -6.88 1.03 -16.61
CA ALA A 199 -5.72 1.72 -16.05
C ALA A 199 -5.98 3.22 -15.80
N LEU A 200 -6.73 3.88 -16.68
CA LEU A 200 -7.16 5.26 -16.45
C LEU A 200 -7.99 5.38 -15.17
N ILE A 201 -8.97 4.51 -14.99
CA ILE A 201 -9.80 4.48 -13.77
C ILE A 201 -8.92 4.21 -12.53
N ALA A 202 -8.09 3.16 -12.60
CA ALA A 202 -7.23 2.73 -11.49
C ALA A 202 -6.14 3.73 -11.12
N GLY A 203 -5.69 4.55 -12.08
CA GLY A 203 -4.66 5.56 -11.87
C GLY A 203 -5.24 6.92 -11.45
N PHE A 204 -6.33 7.38 -12.07
CA PHE A 204 -6.92 8.67 -11.70
C PHE A 204 -7.63 8.64 -10.34
N ALA A 205 -8.27 7.54 -9.95
CA ALA A 205 -8.93 7.44 -8.66
C ALA A 205 -7.98 7.76 -7.48
N PRO A 206 -6.79 7.13 -7.35
CA PRO A 206 -5.85 7.50 -6.30
C PRO A 206 -5.28 8.92 -6.47
N ILE A 207 -4.98 9.38 -7.69
CA ILE A 207 -4.48 10.75 -7.91
C ILE A 207 -5.48 11.75 -7.33
N ILE A 208 -6.76 11.65 -7.66
CA ILE A 208 -7.81 12.56 -7.20
C ILE A 208 -7.93 12.52 -5.67
N THR A 209 -7.95 11.33 -5.08
CA THR A 209 -8.09 11.20 -3.62
C THR A 209 -6.87 11.72 -2.87
N PHE A 210 -5.67 11.57 -3.41
CA PHE A 210 -4.46 12.18 -2.85
C PHE A 210 -4.46 13.69 -2.96
N ILE A 211 -4.90 14.25 -4.10
CA ILE A 211 -5.01 15.70 -4.28
C ILE A 211 -5.99 16.30 -3.27
N ILE A 212 -7.17 15.69 -3.11
CA ILE A 212 -8.16 16.11 -2.12
C ILE A 212 -7.55 16.09 -0.71
N PHE A 213 -6.87 14.99 -0.36
CA PHE A 213 -6.22 14.86 0.95
C PHE A 213 -5.10 15.88 1.13
N ALA A 214 -4.29 16.16 0.10
CA ALA A 214 -3.24 17.17 0.13
C ALA A 214 -3.78 18.56 0.44
N PHE A 215 -4.91 18.95 -0.17
CA PHE A 215 -5.56 20.24 0.13
C PHE A 215 -6.10 20.31 1.55
N VAL A 216 -6.61 19.21 2.10
CA VAL A 216 -7.05 19.16 3.51
C VAL A 216 -5.86 19.31 4.47
N ILE A 217 -4.71 18.72 4.13
CA ILE A 217 -3.49 18.82 4.94
C ILE A 217 -2.85 20.21 4.83
N LYS A 218 -2.91 20.85 3.67
CA LYS A 218 -2.27 22.14 3.38
C LYS A 218 -2.49 23.20 4.47
N ASP A 219 -3.72 23.37 4.92
CA ASP A 219 -4.09 24.39 5.90
C ASP A 219 -4.32 23.79 7.31
N SER A 220 -3.75 22.61 7.58
CA SER A 220 -3.91 21.93 8.85
C SER A 220 -2.76 22.17 9.82
N TYR A 221 -2.99 21.80 11.08
CA TYR A 221 -1.96 21.77 12.11
C TYR A 221 -0.80 20.81 11.79
N VAL A 222 -1.03 19.83 10.93
CA VAL A 222 -0.01 18.86 10.50
C VAL A 222 1.12 19.57 9.76
N GLU A 223 0.78 20.43 8.81
CA GLU A 223 1.75 21.20 8.04
C GLU A 223 2.46 22.25 8.93
N ARG A 224 1.71 22.89 9.85
CA ARG A 224 2.30 23.82 10.82
C ARG A 224 3.33 23.16 11.71
N LYS A 225 3.00 22.01 12.33
CA LYS A 225 3.92 21.22 13.17
C LYS A 225 5.17 20.77 12.41
N ALA A 226 5.00 20.38 11.16
CA ALA A 226 6.11 19.99 10.31
C ALA A 226 7.08 21.15 10.07
N LEU A 227 6.56 22.33 9.76
CA LEU A 227 7.37 23.54 9.54
C LEU A 227 8.00 24.08 10.83
N GLU A 228 7.32 23.95 11.96
CA GLU A 228 7.87 24.32 13.28
C GLU A 228 9.03 23.40 13.66
N SER A 229 8.90 22.10 13.48
CA SER A 229 9.98 21.14 13.73
C SER A 229 11.21 21.43 12.86
N GLU A 230 11.01 21.78 11.60
CA GLU A 230 12.11 22.17 10.71
C GLU A 230 12.82 23.47 11.14
N ARG A 231 12.05 24.46 11.63
CA ARG A 231 12.61 25.72 12.12
C ARG A 231 13.44 25.55 13.39
N THR A 232 13.00 24.69 14.29
CA THR A 232 13.70 24.37 15.52
C THR A 232 14.99 23.60 15.22
N GLU A 233 14.97 22.70 14.25
CA GLU A 233 16.15 21.95 13.81
C GLU A 233 17.14 22.79 12.98
N THR A 234 16.70 23.88 12.33
CA THR A 234 17.61 24.77 11.56
C THR A 234 18.48 25.64 12.48
N GLY A 235 18.11 25.79 13.75
CA GLY A 235 18.95 26.46 14.78
C GLY A 235 20.12 25.59 15.24
N GLU A 236 20.00 24.28 15.21
CA GLU A 236 21.05 23.32 15.42
C GLU A 236 21.43 22.75 14.05
N LYS A 237 22.71 22.88 13.64
CA LYS A 237 23.21 22.32 12.36
C LYS A 237 22.71 20.89 12.20
N LYS A 238 21.79 20.67 11.27
CA LYS A 238 21.28 19.35 10.90
C LYS A 238 22.48 18.45 10.50
N GLN A 239 23.02 17.71 11.46
CA GLN A 239 24.00 16.68 11.14
C GLN A 239 23.27 15.61 10.33
N SER A 240 23.53 15.59 9.03
CA SER A 240 23.01 14.52 8.17
C SER A 240 23.55 13.20 8.70
N ILE A 241 22.68 12.42 9.33
CA ILE A 241 23.04 11.08 9.80
C ILE A 241 23.45 10.26 8.58
N PRO A 242 24.70 9.78 8.50
CA PRO A 242 25.11 8.98 7.35
C PRO A 242 24.33 7.67 7.30
N LEU A 243 23.99 7.21 6.09
CA LEU A 243 23.25 5.96 5.90
C LEU A 243 23.88 4.76 6.62
N SER A 244 25.21 4.72 6.69
CA SER A 244 25.94 3.70 7.46
C SER A 244 25.56 3.68 8.94
N THR A 245 25.36 4.85 9.55
CA THR A 245 24.92 4.97 10.95
C THR A 245 23.48 4.49 11.12
N VAL A 246 22.60 4.77 10.16
CA VAL A 246 21.22 4.27 10.17
C VAL A 246 21.22 2.74 10.13
N PHE A 247 21.95 2.13 9.18
CA PHE A 247 22.09 0.68 9.10
C PHE A 247 22.69 0.07 10.37
N LYS A 248 23.75 0.67 10.90
CA LYS A 248 24.37 0.23 12.15
C LYS A 248 23.37 0.28 13.32
N THR A 249 22.59 1.35 13.43
CA THR A 249 21.56 1.51 14.47
C THR A 249 20.48 0.44 14.34
N VAL A 250 20.01 0.14 13.14
CA VAL A 250 19.02 -0.93 12.90
C VAL A 250 19.56 -2.29 13.32
N LEU A 251 20.82 -2.62 12.95
CA LEU A 251 21.43 -3.91 13.24
C LEU A 251 21.83 -4.07 14.72
N THR A 252 22.13 -2.98 15.42
CA THR A 252 22.52 -3.02 16.84
C THR A 252 21.35 -2.88 17.80
N ASN A 253 20.22 -2.31 17.35
CA ASN A 253 19.02 -2.16 18.15
C ASN A 253 18.20 -3.46 18.13
N ARG A 254 18.36 -4.31 19.16
CA ARG A 254 17.68 -5.62 19.26
C ARG A 254 16.15 -5.56 19.09
N PRO A 255 15.39 -4.65 19.75
CA PRO A 255 13.96 -4.52 19.51
C PRO A 255 13.61 -4.19 18.05
N LEU A 256 14.35 -3.29 17.43
CA LEU A 256 14.12 -2.89 16.04
C LEU A 256 14.46 -4.04 15.07
N LEU A 257 15.57 -4.73 15.30
CA LEU A 257 15.97 -5.90 14.51
C LEU A 257 14.95 -7.04 14.61
N SER A 258 14.45 -7.33 15.82
CA SER A 258 13.43 -8.36 16.00
C SER A 258 12.11 -8.02 15.29
N MET A 259 11.68 -6.75 15.32
CA MET A 259 10.52 -6.28 14.55
C MET A 259 10.76 -6.39 13.04
N PHE A 260 11.94 -6.01 12.57
CA PHE A 260 12.31 -6.12 11.16
C PHE A 260 12.28 -7.58 10.68
N LEU A 261 12.94 -8.47 11.38
CA LEU A 261 12.95 -9.91 11.06
C LEU A 261 11.54 -10.50 11.08
N PHE A 262 10.77 -10.17 12.13
CA PHE A 262 9.39 -10.62 12.22
C PHE A 262 8.55 -10.17 11.02
N MET A 263 8.59 -8.86 10.67
CA MET A 263 7.83 -8.33 9.53
C MET A 263 8.29 -8.94 8.21
N SER A 264 9.57 -9.24 8.05
CA SER A 264 10.12 -9.89 6.85
C SER A 264 9.59 -11.31 6.70
N VAL A 265 9.64 -12.11 7.78
CA VAL A 265 9.11 -13.47 7.79
C VAL A 265 7.59 -13.48 7.55
N HIS A 266 6.86 -12.58 8.23
CA HIS A 266 5.41 -12.46 8.06
C HIS A 266 5.01 -12.08 6.62
N LYS A 267 5.73 -11.16 6.00
CA LYS A 267 5.49 -10.80 4.58
C LYS A 267 5.85 -11.93 3.62
N GLY A 268 6.98 -12.58 3.82
CA GLY A 268 7.39 -13.74 3.02
C GLY A 268 6.36 -14.87 3.09
N TYR A 269 5.91 -15.18 4.28
CA TYR A 269 4.85 -16.15 4.53
C TYR A 269 3.52 -15.76 3.83
N TYR A 270 3.08 -14.50 3.95
CA TYR A 270 1.87 -14.01 3.28
C TYR A 270 1.92 -14.22 1.76
N PHE A 271 3.03 -13.91 1.11
CA PHE A 271 3.17 -14.09 -0.34
C PHE A 271 3.21 -15.56 -0.75
N LEU A 272 3.94 -16.38 -0.01
CA LEU A 272 3.96 -17.85 -0.22
C LEU A 272 2.55 -18.43 -0.17
N TYR A 273 1.79 -18.01 0.81
CA TYR A 273 0.46 -18.45 1.11
C TYR A 273 -0.54 -18.13 -0.01
N VAL A 274 -0.60 -16.88 -0.45
CA VAL A 274 -1.47 -16.47 -1.55
C VAL A 274 -1.10 -17.19 -2.85
N THR A 275 0.20 -17.37 -3.11
CA THR A 275 0.68 -18.11 -4.28
C THR A 275 0.32 -19.58 -4.20
N ALA A 276 0.56 -20.22 -3.06
CA ALA A 276 0.22 -21.64 -2.85
C ALA A 276 -1.29 -21.89 -2.98
N ALA A 277 -2.14 -20.97 -2.50
CA ALA A 277 -3.58 -21.08 -2.66
C ALA A 277 -4.00 -21.16 -4.14
N ALA A 278 -3.42 -20.34 -5.01
CA ALA A 278 -3.71 -20.37 -6.44
C ALA A 278 -3.40 -21.75 -7.07
N TYR A 279 -2.25 -22.31 -6.75
CA TYR A 279 -1.88 -23.67 -7.19
C TYR A 279 -2.78 -24.74 -6.60
N THR A 280 -3.16 -24.63 -5.34
CA THR A 280 -4.06 -25.56 -4.67
C THR A 280 -5.44 -25.58 -5.34
N PHE A 281 -6.04 -24.43 -5.63
CA PHE A 281 -7.32 -24.38 -6.31
C PHE A 281 -7.24 -24.90 -7.75
N LYS A 282 -6.15 -24.64 -8.46
CA LYS A 282 -5.97 -25.07 -9.84
C LYS A 282 -5.67 -26.57 -9.98
N TYR A 283 -4.75 -27.09 -9.17
CA TYR A 283 -4.18 -28.42 -9.39
C TYR A 283 -4.66 -29.48 -8.38
N VAL A 284 -5.08 -29.08 -7.18
CA VAL A 284 -5.56 -30.02 -6.16
C VAL A 284 -7.09 -30.12 -6.19
N PHE A 285 -7.75 -28.98 -6.19
CA PHE A 285 -9.22 -28.94 -6.22
C PHE A 285 -9.81 -28.93 -7.63
N ASN A 286 -9.00 -28.73 -8.67
CA ASN A 286 -9.44 -28.61 -10.08
C ASN A 286 -10.57 -27.60 -10.29
N ASP A 287 -10.67 -26.59 -9.44
CA ASP A 287 -11.72 -25.58 -9.48
C ASP A 287 -11.12 -24.19 -9.18
N PHE A 288 -10.54 -23.58 -10.22
CA PHE A 288 -9.92 -22.27 -10.09
C PHE A 288 -10.92 -21.14 -9.83
N SER A 289 -12.19 -21.36 -10.15
CA SER A 289 -13.25 -20.34 -9.90
C SER A 289 -13.39 -20.02 -8.41
N LYS A 290 -13.18 -21.00 -7.55
CA LYS A 290 -13.21 -20.83 -6.09
C LYS A 290 -12.07 -19.97 -5.53
N MET A 291 -10.99 -19.76 -6.30
CA MET A 291 -9.94 -18.83 -5.93
C MET A 291 -10.46 -17.42 -5.73
N SER A 292 -11.41 -16.97 -6.54
CA SER A 292 -12.04 -15.64 -6.38
C SER A 292 -12.77 -15.52 -5.05
N VAL A 293 -13.55 -16.56 -4.68
CA VAL A 293 -14.26 -16.62 -3.39
C VAL A 293 -13.27 -16.64 -2.23
N PHE A 294 -12.22 -17.45 -2.35
CA PHE A 294 -11.14 -17.49 -1.34
C PHE A 294 -10.52 -16.11 -1.12
N MET A 295 -10.16 -15.40 -2.18
CA MET A 295 -9.56 -14.06 -2.07
C MET A 295 -10.51 -13.04 -1.41
N VAL A 296 -11.80 -13.12 -1.69
CA VAL A 296 -12.80 -12.26 -1.03
C VAL A 296 -12.88 -12.60 0.46
N VAL A 297 -13.05 -13.86 0.83
CA VAL A 297 -13.13 -14.30 2.23
C VAL A 297 -11.85 -13.93 2.98
N PHE A 298 -10.68 -14.17 2.38
CA PHE A 298 -9.38 -13.84 2.95
C PHE A 298 -9.23 -12.32 3.22
N ASN A 299 -9.59 -11.47 2.28
CA ASN A 299 -9.53 -10.03 2.47
C ASN A 299 -10.56 -9.52 3.49
N LEU A 300 -11.79 -10.08 3.48
CA LEU A 300 -12.81 -9.73 4.47
C LEU A 300 -12.40 -10.16 5.88
N SER A 301 -11.83 -11.34 6.06
CA SER A 301 -11.30 -11.81 7.34
C SER A 301 -10.23 -10.87 7.90
N ALA A 302 -9.34 -10.37 7.03
CA ALA A 302 -8.34 -9.38 7.41
C ALA A 302 -8.97 -8.04 7.86
N ILE A 303 -10.02 -7.59 7.18
CA ILE A 303 -10.78 -6.38 7.53
C ILE A 303 -11.44 -6.57 8.89
N ILE A 304 -12.14 -7.69 9.09
CA ILE A 304 -12.81 -8.04 10.35
C ILE A 304 -11.78 -8.07 11.49
N GLY A 305 -10.67 -8.79 11.30
CA GLY A 305 -9.61 -8.90 12.31
C GLY A 305 -9.07 -7.56 12.79
N VAL A 306 -8.84 -6.62 11.85
CA VAL A 306 -8.36 -5.26 12.18
C VAL A 306 -9.43 -4.42 12.89
N THR A 307 -10.70 -4.55 12.49
CA THR A 307 -11.82 -3.83 13.10
C THR A 307 -12.00 -4.22 14.58
N PHE A 308 -11.77 -5.49 14.89
CA PHE A 308 -11.77 -6.00 16.28
C PHE A 308 -10.47 -5.72 17.05
N GLY A 309 -9.48 -5.08 16.46
CA GLY A 309 -8.20 -4.73 17.09
C GLY A 309 -8.34 -4.05 18.47
N PRO A 310 -9.22 -3.04 18.66
CA PRO A 310 -9.46 -2.42 19.97
C PRO A 310 -9.99 -3.40 21.03
N LEU A 311 -10.81 -4.37 20.64
CA LEU A 311 -11.34 -5.40 21.52
C LEU A 311 -10.24 -6.34 22.00
N TRP A 312 -9.37 -6.78 21.08
CA TRP A 312 -8.20 -7.59 21.41
C TRP A 312 -7.28 -6.90 22.42
N LYS A 313 -7.05 -5.58 22.25
CA LYS A 313 -6.27 -4.79 23.21
C LYS A 313 -6.92 -4.77 24.61
N LYS A 314 -8.24 -4.71 24.71
CA LYS A 314 -8.95 -4.78 26.01
C LYS A 314 -8.80 -6.16 26.67
N ILE A 315 -8.90 -7.25 25.89
CA ILE A 315 -8.81 -8.62 26.38
C ILE A 315 -7.38 -8.93 26.88
N PHE A 316 -6.39 -8.64 26.08
CA PHE A 316 -5.01 -9.04 26.37
C PHE A 316 -4.21 -8.01 27.16
N LYS A 317 -4.74 -6.78 27.38
CA LYS A 317 -4.12 -5.65 28.10
C LYS A 317 -2.73 -5.23 27.56
N GLU A 318 -1.87 -6.18 27.20
CA GLU A 318 -0.53 -5.98 26.67
C GLU A 318 -0.46 -6.35 25.19
N THR A 319 0.12 -5.48 24.37
CA THR A 319 0.31 -5.70 22.92
C THR A 319 1.11 -6.97 22.63
N LYS A 320 2.13 -7.28 23.47
CA LYS A 320 2.95 -8.48 23.35
C LYS A 320 2.11 -9.76 23.50
N ARG A 321 1.25 -9.83 24.52
CA ARG A 321 0.39 -10.99 24.74
C ARG A 321 -0.64 -11.19 23.64
N CYS A 322 -1.26 -10.09 23.19
CA CYS A 322 -2.19 -10.12 22.07
C CYS A 322 -1.51 -10.70 20.82
N PHE A 323 -0.32 -10.20 20.52
CA PHE A 323 0.47 -10.62 19.37
C PHE A 323 0.85 -12.11 19.46
N THR A 324 1.37 -12.57 20.60
CA THR A 324 1.72 -13.98 20.81
C THR A 324 0.50 -14.89 20.65
N ALA A 325 -0.64 -14.52 21.23
CA ALA A 325 -1.88 -15.27 21.10
C ALA A 325 -2.33 -15.39 19.64
N CYS A 326 -2.35 -14.29 18.89
CA CYS A 326 -2.71 -14.33 17.46
C CYS A 326 -1.78 -15.23 16.65
N MET A 327 -0.46 -15.15 16.87
CA MET A 327 0.51 -16.00 16.17
C MET A 327 0.37 -17.48 16.55
N THR A 328 0.17 -17.79 17.82
CA THR A 328 -0.05 -19.17 18.27
C THR A 328 -1.33 -19.77 17.67
N THR A 329 -2.43 -19.02 17.68
CA THR A 329 -3.69 -19.42 17.05
C THR A 329 -3.50 -19.70 15.56
N HIS A 330 -2.77 -18.82 14.85
CA HIS A 330 -2.49 -18.98 13.44
C HIS A 330 -1.68 -20.27 13.14
N VAL A 331 -0.62 -20.55 13.92
CA VAL A 331 0.16 -21.80 13.80
C VAL A 331 -0.70 -23.04 14.04
N ILE A 332 -1.59 -23.00 15.02
CA ILE A 332 -2.53 -24.10 15.32
C ILE A 332 -3.45 -24.35 14.12
N PHE A 333 -4.06 -23.31 13.54
CA PHE A 333 -4.92 -23.46 12.35
C PHE A 333 -4.16 -24.03 11.15
N LEU A 334 -2.95 -23.57 10.92
CA LEU A 334 -2.10 -24.14 9.84
C LEU A 334 -1.78 -25.62 10.07
N ALA A 335 -1.48 -26.02 11.31
CA ALA A 335 -1.24 -27.42 11.65
C ALA A 335 -2.50 -28.27 11.40
N ILE A 336 -3.68 -27.76 11.80
CA ILE A 336 -4.96 -28.42 11.52
C ILE A 336 -5.16 -28.58 10.00
N ILE A 337 -4.96 -27.53 9.23
CA ILE A 337 -5.08 -27.59 7.76
C ILE A 337 -4.11 -28.60 7.19
N ALA A 338 -2.85 -28.62 7.61
CA ALA A 338 -1.84 -29.54 7.11
C ALA A 338 -2.21 -31.02 7.38
N VAL A 339 -2.77 -31.32 8.55
CA VAL A 339 -3.21 -32.67 8.92
C VAL A 339 -4.44 -33.09 8.12
N LEU A 340 -5.40 -32.18 7.98
CA LEU A 340 -6.68 -32.47 7.33
C LEU A 340 -6.66 -32.32 5.81
N PHE A 341 -5.57 -31.77 5.23
CA PHE A 341 -5.50 -31.33 3.84
C PHE A 341 -5.99 -32.36 2.81
N LYS A 342 -5.69 -33.63 3.02
CA LYS A 342 -6.12 -34.72 2.11
C LYS A 342 -7.62 -34.99 2.14
N ASN A 343 -8.31 -34.61 3.23
CA ASN A 343 -9.71 -34.96 3.50
C ASN A 343 -10.65 -33.77 3.40
N ILE A 344 -10.15 -32.57 3.16
CA ILE A 344 -10.97 -31.36 3.06
C ILE A 344 -11.24 -30.98 1.61
N GLY A 345 -12.49 -30.64 1.31
CA GLY A 345 -12.88 -30.04 0.04
C GLY A 345 -12.53 -28.54 -0.02
N ALA A 346 -12.58 -27.98 -1.23
CA ALA A 346 -12.25 -26.58 -1.48
C ALA A 346 -13.06 -25.58 -0.63
N GLY A 347 -14.34 -25.87 -0.33
CA GLY A 347 -15.18 -25.01 0.53
C GLY A 347 -14.70 -24.99 1.99
N THR A 348 -14.40 -26.15 2.56
CA THR A 348 -13.86 -26.26 3.92
C THR A 348 -12.47 -25.59 4.02
N PHE A 349 -11.65 -25.75 2.98
CA PHE A 349 -10.35 -25.08 2.89
C PHE A 349 -10.50 -23.55 2.96
N ILE A 350 -11.47 -22.97 2.24
CA ILE A 350 -11.74 -21.50 2.26
C ILE A 350 -12.13 -21.02 3.67
N ILE A 351 -12.90 -21.83 4.42
CA ILE A 351 -13.38 -21.44 5.76
C ILE A 351 -12.26 -21.53 6.81
N LEU A 352 -11.43 -22.59 6.73
CA LEU A 352 -10.37 -22.83 7.72
C LEU A 352 -9.18 -21.88 7.55
N PHE A 353 -9.04 -21.38 6.34
CA PHE A 353 -7.92 -20.57 5.96
C PHE A 353 -8.21 -19.08 6.13
#